data_32ace3fa84618fef87024c62eec1d5e5
#
_entry.id   32ace3fa84618fef87024c62eec1d5e5
#
_cell.length_a   1.000
_cell.length_b   1.000
_cell.length_c   1.000
_cell.angle_alpha   90.00
_cell.angle_beta   90.00
_cell.angle_gamma   90.00
#
_symmetry.space_group_name_H-M   'P 1'
#
loop_
_entity.id
_entity.type
_entity.pdbx_description
1 polymer ?
#
loop_
_entity_poly.entity_id
_entity_poly.type
_entity_poly.pdbx_seq_one_letter_code
_entity_poly.pdbx_strand_id
1 'polypeptide(L)'
;MPHSLELSYLLIESDLIDEFSGETVTKDEAWSLAERWVAGWNAHDLELIMTHYEDAVELTSPVAARLLGTADGKVVGKASLREYFRRGLQADHELHFKLEDVLCGVNSVVLYYTNQTGTRTAEFMELSAQGKVARVVANYSA
;
A
#
# COMPACT_ATOMS: atom_id res chain seq x y z
N MET A 1 31.82 10.22 -16.95
CA MET A 1 30.93 9.64 -17.97
C MET A 1 29.56 9.39 -17.39
N PRO A 2 28.63 10.32 -17.56
CA PRO A 2 27.31 10.20 -16.90
C PRO A 2 26.58 8.92 -17.23
N HIS A 3 26.52 8.54 -18.49
CA HIS A 3 25.78 7.35 -18.91
C HIS A 3 26.34 6.06 -18.33
N SER A 4 27.66 5.91 -18.29
CA SER A 4 28.31 4.73 -17.72
C SER A 4 28.06 4.63 -16.23
N LEU A 5 28.11 5.77 -15.52
CA LEU A 5 27.86 5.80 -14.09
C LEU A 5 26.40 5.49 -13.76
N GLU A 6 25.47 6.02 -14.54
CA GLU A 6 24.04 5.75 -14.35
C GLU A 6 23.70 4.28 -14.58
N LEU A 7 24.23 3.68 -15.64
CA LEU A 7 24.02 2.27 -15.92
C LEU A 7 24.62 1.38 -14.82
N SER A 8 25.84 1.71 -14.37
CA SER A 8 26.48 0.98 -13.29
C SER A 8 25.70 1.05 -12.00
N TYR A 9 25.18 2.24 -11.68
CA TYR A 9 24.36 2.46 -10.51
C TYR A 9 23.08 1.61 -10.56
N LEU A 10 22.37 1.62 -11.68
CA LEU A 10 21.14 0.85 -11.86
C LEU A 10 21.38 -0.66 -11.76
N LEU A 11 22.49 -1.14 -12.34
CA LEU A 11 22.87 -2.56 -12.24
C LEU A 11 23.18 -2.96 -10.80
N ILE A 12 23.94 -2.14 -10.09
CA ILE A 12 24.27 -2.39 -8.69
C ILE A 12 23.01 -2.42 -7.83
N GLU A 13 22.11 -1.48 -8.07
CA GLU A 13 20.85 -1.41 -7.36
C GLU A 13 19.99 -2.65 -7.59
N SER A 14 19.91 -3.11 -8.82
CA SER A 14 19.19 -4.33 -9.20
C SER A 14 19.80 -5.56 -8.56
N ASP A 15 21.13 -5.67 -8.61
CA ASP A 15 21.86 -6.79 -8.00
C ASP A 15 21.69 -6.82 -6.49
N LEU A 16 21.70 -5.65 -5.83
CA LEU A 16 21.47 -5.55 -4.40
C LEU A 16 20.08 -6.02 -4.01
N ILE A 17 19.06 -5.67 -4.78
CA ILE A 17 17.68 -6.12 -4.56
C ILE A 17 17.61 -7.63 -4.67
N ASP A 18 18.19 -8.22 -5.71
CA ASP A 18 18.20 -9.66 -5.93
C ASP A 18 18.98 -10.38 -4.84
N GLU A 19 20.12 -9.82 -4.43
CA GLU A 19 20.98 -10.37 -3.39
C GLU A 19 20.30 -10.42 -2.02
N PHE A 20 19.48 -9.44 -1.73
CA PHE A 20 18.75 -9.34 -0.46
C PHE A 20 17.27 -9.74 -0.58
N SER A 21 16.92 -10.55 -1.56
CA SER A 21 15.54 -10.92 -1.83
C SER A 21 14.81 -11.56 -0.65
N GLY A 22 15.53 -12.22 0.28
CA GLY A 22 14.95 -12.76 1.52
C GLY A 22 14.56 -11.71 2.54
N GLU A 23 15.14 -10.50 2.45
CA GLU A 23 14.90 -9.39 3.39
C GLU A 23 14.36 -8.15 2.71
N THR A 24 14.44 -8.08 1.38
CA THR A 24 14.05 -6.94 0.57
C THR A 24 12.90 -7.33 -0.33
N VAL A 25 11.94 -6.45 -0.47
CA VAL A 25 10.78 -6.67 -1.34
C VAL A 25 11.25 -6.63 -2.79
N THR A 26 11.00 -7.71 -3.54
CA THR A 26 11.27 -7.74 -4.98
C THR A 26 10.16 -7.06 -5.76
N LYS A 27 10.44 -6.72 -7.02
CA LYS A 27 9.41 -6.14 -7.91
C LYS A 27 8.22 -7.08 -8.07
N ASP A 28 8.48 -8.37 -8.27
CA ASP A 28 7.41 -9.36 -8.45
C ASP A 28 6.56 -9.50 -7.19
N GLU A 29 7.17 -9.50 -6.02
CA GLU A 29 6.46 -9.52 -4.74
C GLU A 29 5.61 -8.25 -4.56
N ALA A 30 6.17 -7.09 -4.90
CA ALA A 30 5.46 -5.81 -4.79
C ALA A 30 4.24 -5.76 -5.72
N TRP A 31 4.40 -6.15 -6.98
CA TRP A 31 3.30 -6.19 -7.95
C TRP A 31 2.24 -7.22 -7.56
N SER A 32 2.65 -8.39 -7.09
CA SER A 32 1.73 -9.43 -6.64
C SER A 32 0.90 -8.95 -5.44
N LEU A 33 1.53 -8.31 -4.48
CA LEU A 33 0.83 -7.72 -3.34
C LEU A 33 -0.17 -6.66 -3.80
N ALA A 34 0.27 -5.75 -4.66
CA ALA A 34 -0.57 -4.66 -5.15
C ALA A 34 -1.79 -5.17 -5.91
N GLU A 35 -1.61 -6.14 -6.80
CA GLU A 35 -2.70 -6.71 -7.59
C GLU A 35 -3.73 -7.42 -6.70
N ARG A 36 -3.26 -8.18 -5.72
CA ARG A 36 -4.15 -8.88 -4.77
C ARG A 36 -4.88 -7.89 -3.87
N TRP A 37 -4.19 -6.84 -3.44
CA TRP A 37 -4.77 -5.78 -2.61
C TRP A 37 -5.88 -5.05 -3.37
N VAL A 38 -5.61 -4.63 -4.61
CA VAL A 38 -6.60 -3.97 -5.46
C VAL A 38 -7.78 -4.92 -5.75
N ALA A 39 -7.51 -6.18 -6.03
CA ALA A 39 -8.57 -7.17 -6.30
C ALA A 39 -9.51 -7.33 -5.10
N GLY A 40 -8.98 -7.35 -3.88
CA GLY A 40 -9.78 -7.41 -2.65
C GLY A 40 -10.70 -6.22 -2.51
N TRP A 41 -10.17 -5.01 -2.72
CA TRP A 41 -10.97 -3.79 -2.66
C TRP A 41 -12.04 -3.76 -3.76
N ASN A 42 -11.70 -4.12 -4.99
CA ASN A 42 -12.63 -4.10 -6.10
C ASN A 42 -13.73 -5.17 -5.97
N ALA A 43 -13.44 -6.25 -5.29
CA ALA A 43 -14.44 -7.27 -4.94
C ALA A 43 -15.29 -6.86 -3.74
N HIS A 44 -14.96 -5.76 -3.06
CA HIS A 44 -15.62 -5.33 -1.82
C HIS A 44 -15.60 -6.45 -0.76
N ASP A 45 -14.52 -7.22 -0.73
CA ASP A 45 -14.35 -8.36 0.15
C ASP A 45 -13.48 -7.97 1.36
N LEU A 46 -14.13 -7.59 2.45
CA LEU A 46 -13.45 -7.10 3.64
C LEU A 46 -12.48 -8.13 4.23
N GLU A 47 -12.87 -9.38 4.27
CA GLU A 47 -12.01 -10.43 4.84
C GLU A 47 -10.74 -10.62 4.00
N LEU A 48 -10.89 -10.58 2.68
CA LEU A 48 -9.76 -10.69 1.77
C LEU A 48 -8.82 -9.49 1.93
N ILE A 49 -9.37 -8.28 2.03
CA ILE A 49 -8.59 -7.06 2.27
C ILE A 49 -7.77 -7.21 3.56
N MET A 50 -8.39 -7.66 4.63
CA MET A 50 -7.74 -7.74 5.94
C MET A 50 -6.62 -8.77 6.03
N THR A 51 -6.57 -9.74 5.12
CA THR A 51 -5.48 -10.73 5.09
C THR A 51 -4.11 -10.12 4.87
N HIS A 52 -4.04 -8.91 4.34
CA HIS A 52 -2.78 -8.24 4.01
C HIS A 52 -2.11 -7.57 5.21
N TYR A 53 -2.77 -7.45 6.35
CA TYR A 53 -2.35 -6.58 7.45
C TYR A 53 -1.89 -7.33 8.68
N GLU A 54 -0.88 -6.79 9.36
CA GLU A 54 -0.43 -7.27 10.65
C GLU A 54 -1.42 -6.87 11.75
N ASP A 55 -1.43 -7.62 12.85
CA ASP A 55 -2.32 -7.36 13.99
C ASP A 55 -2.07 -5.98 14.61
N ALA A 56 -0.81 -5.54 14.64
CA ALA A 56 -0.42 -4.25 15.21
C ALA A 56 -0.34 -3.14 14.16
N VAL A 57 -1.01 -3.28 13.05
CA VAL A 57 -0.96 -2.31 11.95
C VAL A 57 -1.37 -0.90 12.40
N GLU A 58 -0.71 0.10 11.83
CA GLU A 58 -1.05 1.51 12.00
C GLU A 58 -1.30 2.12 10.63
N LEU A 59 -2.44 2.78 10.48
CA LEU A 59 -2.78 3.51 9.25
C LEU A 59 -2.92 4.98 9.57
N THR A 60 -2.38 5.84 8.70
CA THR A 60 -2.56 7.28 8.77
C THR A 60 -3.14 7.76 7.44
N SER A 61 -4.28 8.46 7.52
CA SER A 61 -4.98 8.92 6.32
C SER A 61 -5.80 10.17 6.61
N PRO A 62 -5.79 11.18 5.70
CA PRO A 62 -6.68 12.32 5.85
C PRO A 62 -8.16 11.94 5.77
N VAL A 63 -8.49 10.85 5.08
CA VAL A 63 -9.86 10.32 5.03
C VAL A 63 -10.26 9.79 6.41
N ALA A 64 -9.35 9.08 7.09
CA ALA A 64 -9.59 8.62 8.45
C ALA A 64 -9.78 9.79 9.41
N ALA A 65 -8.98 10.85 9.26
CA ALA A 65 -9.12 12.06 10.07
C ALA A 65 -10.52 12.66 9.94
N ARG A 66 -11.02 12.77 8.73
CA ARG A 66 -12.36 13.31 8.49
C ARG A 66 -13.47 12.39 8.99
N LEU A 67 -13.37 11.11 8.67
CA LEU A 67 -14.42 10.13 8.98
C LEU A 67 -14.53 9.86 10.48
N LEU A 68 -13.41 9.80 11.18
CA LEU A 68 -13.37 9.48 12.60
C LEU A 68 -13.30 10.72 13.50
N GLY A 69 -13.12 11.90 12.91
CA GLY A 69 -13.03 13.15 13.65
C GLY A 69 -11.75 13.28 14.48
N THR A 70 -10.66 12.65 14.05
CA THR A 70 -9.37 12.70 14.74
C THR A 70 -8.43 13.66 14.03
N ALA A 71 -7.59 14.37 14.80
CA ALA A 71 -6.65 15.34 14.23
C ALA A 71 -5.48 14.65 13.53
N ASP A 72 -5.06 13.48 14.00
CA ASP A 72 -3.89 12.76 13.49
C ASP A 72 -4.21 11.77 12.36
N GLY A 73 -5.49 11.46 12.13
CA GLY A 73 -5.91 10.52 11.10
C GLY A 73 -5.40 9.09 11.28
N LYS A 74 -5.08 8.71 12.52
CA LYS A 74 -4.54 7.39 12.82
C LYS A 74 -5.60 6.38 13.17
N VAL A 75 -5.39 5.16 12.65
CA VAL A 75 -6.17 3.97 13.02
C VAL A 75 -5.15 2.93 13.47
N VAL A 76 -5.25 2.47 14.70
CA VAL A 76 -4.27 1.58 15.30
C VAL A 76 -4.89 0.23 15.60
N GLY A 77 -4.24 -0.81 15.12
CA GLY A 77 -4.64 -2.20 15.32
C GLY A 77 -5.60 -2.72 14.26
N LYS A 78 -5.53 -4.03 14.04
CA LYS A 78 -6.26 -4.68 12.95
C LYS A 78 -7.78 -4.61 13.13
N ALA A 79 -8.27 -4.73 14.36
CA ALA A 79 -9.70 -4.64 14.65
C ALA A 79 -10.26 -3.26 14.30
N SER A 80 -9.56 -2.20 14.69
CA SER A 80 -9.97 -0.82 14.37
C SER A 80 -9.86 -0.54 12.87
N LEU A 81 -8.83 -1.06 12.23
CA LEU A 81 -8.65 -0.93 10.78
C LEU A 81 -9.78 -1.62 10.03
N ARG A 82 -10.17 -2.81 10.47
CA ARG A 82 -11.29 -3.56 9.88
C ARG A 82 -12.59 -2.75 9.94
N GLU A 83 -12.88 -2.16 11.08
CA GLU A 83 -14.08 -1.32 11.25
C GLU A 83 -14.04 -0.08 10.35
N TYR A 84 -12.88 0.56 10.24
CA TYR A 84 -12.69 1.71 9.36
C TYR A 84 -12.93 1.33 7.89
N PHE A 85 -12.35 0.22 7.42
CA PHE A 85 -12.54 -0.27 6.06
C PHE A 85 -13.98 -0.70 5.80
N ARG A 86 -14.62 -1.33 6.78
CA ARG A 86 -16.03 -1.71 6.69
C ARG A 86 -16.91 -0.49 6.42
N ARG A 87 -16.67 0.59 7.15
CA ARG A 87 -17.38 1.86 6.95
C ARG A 87 -17.12 2.44 5.57
N GLY A 88 -15.90 2.39 5.11
CA GLY A 88 -15.53 2.87 3.78
C GLY A 88 -16.27 2.12 2.68
N LEU A 89 -16.33 0.81 2.76
CA LEU A 89 -17.04 -0.03 1.80
C LEU A 89 -18.56 0.20 1.84
N GLN A 90 -19.13 0.44 3.01
CA GLN A 90 -20.55 0.76 3.15
C GLN A 90 -20.88 2.13 2.59
N ALA A 91 -20.00 3.09 2.77
CA ALA A 91 -20.24 4.46 2.33
C ALA A 91 -20.13 4.61 0.81
N ASP A 92 -19.41 3.74 0.14
CA ASP A 92 -19.14 3.86 -1.29
C ASP A 92 -19.26 2.50 -1.99
N HIS A 93 -20.47 2.18 -2.43
CA HIS A 93 -20.75 0.94 -3.14
C HIS A 93 -20.16 0.90 -4.54
N GLU A 94 -19.74 2.04 -5.07
CA GLU A 94 -19.14 2.16 -6.40
C GLU A 94 -17.61 2.17 -6.36
N LEU A 95 -17.02 2.01 -5.18
CA LEU A 95 -15.56 2.02 -5.01
C LEU A 95 -14.91 1.04 -5.99
N HIS A 96 -13.96 1.57 -6.77
CA HIS A 96 -13.19 0.80 -7.71
C HIS A 96 -11.82 1.46 -7.89
N PHE A 97 -10.77 0.68 -7.74
CA PHE A 97 -9.39 1.15 -7.89
C PHE A 97 -8.79 0.61 -9.19
N LYS A 98 -8.09 1.48 -9.88
CA LYS A 98 -7.28 1.12 -11.05
C LYS A 98 -5.83 1.32 -10.68
N LEU A 99 -5.08 0.23 -10.59
CA LEU A 99 -3.66 0.27 -10.28
C LEU A 99 -2.90 0.90 -11.44
N GLU A 100 -2.16 1.98 -11.16
CA GLU A 100 -1.38 2.71 -12.15
C GLU A 100 0.09 2.31 -12.10
N ASP A 101 0.66 2.18 -10.91
CA ASP A 101 2.07 1.85 -10.73
C ASP A 101 2.33 1.27 -9.34
N VAL A 102 3.48 0.62 -9.20
CA VAL A 102 3.95 0.07 -7.93
C VAL A 102 5.44 0.37 -7.82
N LEU A 103 5.82 1.03 -6.72
CA LEU A 103 7.22 1.30 -6.41
C LEU A 103 7.62 0.47 -5.21
N CYS A 104 8.85 -0.01 -5.18
CA CYS A 104 9.32 -0.83 -4.07
C CYS A 104 10.61 -0.30 -3.46
N GLY A 105 10.68 -0.37 -2.14
CA GLY A 105 11.85 -0.04 -1.34
C GLY A 105 12.47 -1.28 -0.73
N VAL A 106 13.19 -1.11 0.37
CA VAL A 106 13.81 -2.24 1.07
C VAL A 106 12.75 -3.13 1.73
N ASN A 107 11.89 -2.55 2.53
CA ASN A 107 10.79 -3.24 3.21
C ASN A 107 9.47 -2.49 3.05
N SER A 108 9.32 -1.75 1.96
CA SER A 108 8.14 -0.95 1.71
C SER A 108 7.76 -0.99 0.25
N VAL A 109 6.49 -0.71 0.00
CA VAL A 109 5.94 -0.55 -1.35
C VAL A 109 5.11 0.71 -1.37
N VAL A 110 5.00 1.32 -2.54
CA VAL A 110 4.03 2.40 -2.78
C VAL A 110 3.10 1.92 -3.88
N LEU A 111 1.82 1.86 -3.57
CA LEU A 111 0.77 1.56 -4.54
C LEU A 111 0.21 2.88 -5.03
N TYR A 112 0.29 3.11 -6.33
CA TYR A 112 -0.25 4.29 -6.96
C TYR A 112 -1.47 3.90 -7.79
N TYR A 113 -2.63 4.44 -7.44
CA TYR A 113 -3.88 4.06 -8.10
C TYR A 113 -4.84 5.23 -8.20
N THR A 114 -5.81 5.07 -9.09
CA THR A 114 -6.89 6.05 -9.30
C THR A 114 -8.20 5.39 -8.90
N ASN A 115 -9.05 6.12 -8.18
CA ASN A 115 -10.37 5.60 -7.85
C ASN A 115 -11.40 5.94 -8.93
N GLN A 116 -12.64 5.52 -8.75
CA GLN A 116 -13.72 5.69 -9.72
C GLN A 116 -14.09 7.16 -9.97
N THR A 117 -13.71 8.07 -9.09
CA THR A 117 -13.95 9.50 -9.27
C THR A 117 -12.76 10.25 -9.87
N GLY A 118 -11.68 9.54 -10.16
CA GLY A 118 -10.46 10.13 -10.71
C GLY A 118 -9.46 10.63 -9.67
N THR A 119 -9.73 10.44 -8.37
CA THR A 119 -8.78 10.78 -7.32
C THR A 119 -7.60 9.81 -7.37
N ARG A 120 -6.39 10.35 -7.36
CA ARG A 120 -5.16 9.56 -7.35
C ARG A 120 -4.69 9.39 -5.92
N THR A 121 -4.24 8.21 -5.60
CA THR A 121 -3.77 7.87 -4.26
C THR A 121 -2.41 7.21 -4.35
N ALA A 122 -1.50 7.59 -3.47
CA ALA A 122 -0.25 6.92 -3.22
C ALA A 122 -0.31 6.33 -1.81
N GLU A 123 -0.40 4.99 -1.74
CA GLU A 123 -0.41 4.25 -0.47
C GLU A 123 1.00 3.78 -0.18
N PHE A 124 1.65 4.41 0.79
CA PHE A 124 2.92 3.91 1.31
C PHE A 124 2.62 2.79 2.30
N MET A 125 3.22 1.63 2.08
CA MET A 125 3.03 0.46 2.95
C MET A 125 4.38 -0.09 3.39
N GLU A 126 4.60 -0.11 4.69
CA GLU A 126 5.77 -0.74 5.29
C GLU A 126 5.42 -2.19 5.63
N LEU A 127 6.26 -3.12 5.19
CA LEU A 127 5.99 -4.55 5.33
C LEU A 127 6.80 -5.16 6.46
N SER A 128 6.19 -6.12 7.14
CA SER A 128 6.85 -6.94 8.14
C SER A 128 7.71 -8.02 7.49
N ALA A 129 8.47 -8.74 8.30
CA ALA A 129 9.27 -9.88 7.85
C ALA A 129 8.40 -10.98 7.21
N GLN A 130 7.11 -11.04 7.55
CA GLN A 130 6.16 -11.99 6.99
C GLN A 130 5.50 -11.49 5.70
N GLY A 131 5.90 -10.31 5.21
CA GLY A 131 5.35 -9.73 4.00
C GLY A 131 3.97 -9.11 4.18
N LYS A 132 3.56 -8.85 5.42
CA LYS A 132 2.28 -8.20 5.72
C LYS A 132 2.48 -6.74 6.02
N VAL A 133 1.42 -5.96 5.82
CA VAL A 133 1.46 -4.50 6.01
C VAL A 133 1.43 -4.17 7.49
N ALA A 134 2.51 -3.54 7.97
CA ALA A 134 2.65 -3.12 9.35
C ALA A 134 2.30 -1.65 9.57
N ARG A 135 2.51 -0.82 8.56
CA ARG A 135 2.22 0.61 8.61
C ARG A 135 1.80 1.12 7.24
N VAL A 136 0.79 1.95 7.22
CA VAL A 136 0.26 2.55 5.99
C VAL A 136 0.20 4.06 6.17
N VAL A 137 0.63 4.78 5.15
CA VAL A 137 0.41 6.23 5.06
C VAL A 137 -0.24 6.50 3.71
N ALA A 138 -1.48 6.95 3.73
CA ALA A 138 -2.24 7.24 2.51
C ALA A 138 -2.12 8.71 2.15
N ASN A 139 -1.86 8.95 0.86
CA ASN A 139 -1.72 10.31 0.30
C ASN A 139 -2.62 10.43 -0.91
N TYR A 140 -3.40 11.49 -0.97
CA TYR A 140 -4.40 11.68 -2.02
C TYR A 140 -4.13 12.93 -2.82
N SER A 141 -4.50 12.90 -4.10
CA SER A 141 -4.49 14.11 -4.92
C SER A 141 -5.57 15.09 -4.42
N ALA A 142 -5.25 16.35 -4.48
CA ALA A 142 -6.16 17.40 -4.03
C ALA A 142 -7.31 17.63 -5.03
#